data_859252b016060287cf6700f25fd1d6fb
#
_entry.id   859252b016060287cf6700f25fd1d6fb
#
_cell.length_a   1.000
_cell.length_b   1.000
_cell.length_c   1.000
_cell.angle_alpha   90.00
_cell.angle_beta   90.00
_cell.angle_gamma   90.00
#
_symmetry.space_group_name_H-M   'P 1'
#
loop_
_entity.id
_entity.type
_entity.pdbx_description
1 polymer ?
#
loop_
_entity_poly.entity_id
_entity_poly.type
_entity_poly.pdbx_seq_one_letter_code
_entity_poly.pdbx_strand_id
1 'polypeptide(L)'
;MKNFVITILLMTSAGVLAQDVYKWVDKNGEVHYSQTLPPERAGEAHDRLTRDGLLAERIDRVKTADELAELEVQREQERELAKQERIQAQQDRLFLAAYPTEEDVQRTIETRRETVMSERNSVESLIEQSRSRFIATVQQAAEFERTGKPVPEFLVERIDKSRTGIRELNRRLDEIDKRLASLDDELASELARHRRLTDSG
;
A
#
# COMPACT_ATOMS: atom_id res chain seq x y z
N MET A 1 99.19 -17.70 -29.68
CA MET A 1 98.15 -17.73 -28.66
C MET A 1 97.02 -16.89 -29.22
N LYS A 2 95.94 -17.53 -29.70
CA LYS A 2 94.81 -16.86 -30.36
C LYS A 2 93.68 -16.75 -29.32
N ASN A 3 93.37 -15.54 -28.91
CA ASN A 3 92.21 -15.27 -28.03
C ASN A 3 90.96 -15.25 -28.89
N PHE A 4 90.04 -16.19 -28.63
CA PHE A 4 88.70 -16.26 -29.23
C PHE A 4 87.73 -15.57 -28.32
N VAL A 5 87.27 -14.39 -28.68
CA VAL A 5 86.22 -13.65 -27.98
C VAL A 5 84.87 -14.13 -28.49
N ILE A 6 84.11 -14.85 -27.67
CA ILE A 6 82.72 -15.23 -27.96
C ILE A 6 81.84 -14.09 -27.54
N THR A 7 81.25 -13.35 -28.48
CA THR A 7 80.19 -12.36 -28.23
C THR A 7 78.85 -13.06 -28.13
N ILE A 8 78.26 -13.14 -26.90
CA ILE A 8 76.90 -13.63 -26.70
C ILE A 8 75.97 -12.52 -27.07
N LEU A 9 75.18 -12.69 -28.14
CA LEU A 9 74.09 -11.80 -28.57
C LEU A 9 72.84 -12.15 -27.77
N LEU A 10 72.52 -11.35 -26.70
CA LEU A 10 71.27 -11.46 -25.99
C LEU A 10 70.12 -10.99 -26.89
N MET A 11 69.32 -11.92 -27.44
CA MET A 11 68.06 -11.61 -28.05
C MET A 11 67.02 -11.30 -26.95
N THR A 12 66.74 -10.03 -26.71
CA THR A 12 65.59 -9.57 -25.92
C THR A 12 64.34 -9.79 -26.77
N SER A 13 63.61 -10.87 -26.51
CA SER A 13 62.26 -11.05 -27.02
C SER A 13 61.33 -9.99 -26.40
N ALA A 14 61.06 -8.91 -27.12
CA ALA A 14 59.99 -7.98 -26.75
C ALA A 14 58.69 -8.76 -26.80
N GLY A 15 58.12 -9.03 -25.63
CA GLY A 15 56.77 -9.59 -25.52
C GLY A 15 55.78 -8.66 -26.23
N VAL A 16 55.21 -9.12 -27.33
CA VAL A 16 54.12 -8.44 -27.99
C VAL A 16 52.95 -8.49 -27.05
N LEU A 17 52.71 -7.40 -26.32
CA LEU A 17 51.50 -7.23 -25.53
C LEU A 17 50.31 -7.36 -26.48
N ALA A 18 49.43 -8.31 -26.19
CA ALA A 18 48.20 -8.48 -26.93
C ALA A 18 47.37 -7.18 -26.78
N GLN A 19 47.28 -6.39 -27.87
CA GLN A 19 46.50 -5.17 -27.88
C GLN A 19 45.08 -5.46 -28.38
N ASP A 20 44.09 -5.10 -27.56
CA ASP A 20 42.70 -5.15 -27.97
C ASP A 20 42.43 -4.10 -29.05
N VAL A 21 41.46 -4.37 -29.91
CA VAL A 21 41.01 -3.44 -30.96
C VAL A 21 39.65 -2.90 -30.58
N TYR A 22 39.52 -1.59 -30.57
CA TYR A 22 38.24 -0.91 -30.34
C TYR A 22 37.56 -0.66 -31.68
N LYS A 23 36.25 -0.98 -31.72
CA LYS A 23 35.39 -0.72 -32.88
C LYS A 23 34.25 0.20 -32.45
N TRP A 24 34.05 1.30 -33.15
CA TRP A 24 32.92 2.21 -32.92
C TRP A 24 32.33 2.72 -34.22
N VAL A 25 31.12 3.27 -34.15
CA VAL A 25 30.46 3.93 -35.28
C VAL A 25 30.43 5.43 -35.02
N ASP A 26 30.80 6.24 -35.97
CA ASP A 26 30.75 7.69 -35.84
C ASP A 26 29.34 8.25 -36.15
N LYS A 27 29.18 9.58 -36.04
CA LYS A 27 27.91 10.27 -36.29
C LYS A 27 27.45 10.21 -37.76
N ASN A 28 28.35 9.88 -38.70
CA ASN A 28 28.05 9.73 -40.10
C ASN A 28 27.70 8.28 -40.47
N GLY A 29 27.77 7.36 -39.50
CA GLY A 29 27.52 5.94 -39.70
C GLY A 29 28.76 5.17 -40.17
N GLU A 30 29.97 5.77 -40.17
CA GLU A 30 31.21 5.10 -40.55
C GLU A 30 31.75 4.27 -39.38
N VAL A 31 32.24 3.07 -39.72
CA VAL A 31 32.81 2.13 -38.74
C VAL A 31 34.31 2.35 -38.65
N HIS A 32 34.80 2.61 -37.45
CA HIS A 32 36.22 2.82 -37.16
C HIS A 32 36.79 1.68 -36.33
N TYR A 33 38.06 1.36 -36.57
CA TYR A 33 38.82 0.40 -35.80
C TYR A 33 40.14 1.05 -35.36
N SER A 34 40.50 0.92 -34.07
CA SER A 34 41.76 1.43 -33.54
C SER A 34 42.23 0.61 -32.35
N GLN A 35 43.52 0.59 -32.12
CA GLN A 35 44.14 -0.01 -30.92
C GLN A 35 44.01 0.90 -29.68
N THR A 36 43.61 2.15 -29.88
CA THR A 36 43.40 3.11 -28.78
C THR A 36 42.09 3.82 -29.01
N LEU A 37 41.21 3.83 -28.01
CA LEU A 37 39.98 4.60 -28.06
C LEU A 37 40.28 6.08 -27.80
N PRO A 38 39.89 6.99 -28.73
CA PRO A 38 40.05 8.43 -28.51
C PRO A 38 39.35 8.87 -27.20
N PRO A 39 39.96 9.76 -26.40
CA PRO A 39 39.35 10.21 -25.14
C PRO A 39 37.94 10.80 -25.30
N GLU A 40 37.67 11.46 -26.43
CA GLU A 40 36.37 12.06 -26.76
C GLU A 40 35.28 11.01 -27.00
N ARG A 41 35.68 9.76 -27.25
CA ARG A 41 34.78 8.63 -27.53
C ARG A 41 34.62 7.68 -26.33
N ALA A 42 35.34 7.92 -25.24
CA ALA A 42 35.30 7.05 -24.06
C ALA A 42 33.89 6.91 -23.43
N GLY A 43 33.03 7.91 -23.63
CA GLY A 43 31.63 7.90 -23.18
C GLY A 43 30.63 7.40 -24.24
N GLU A 44 31.04 7.11 -25.44
CA GLU A 44 30.19 6.62 -26.54
C GLU A 44 30.20 5.07 -26.58
N ALA A 45 29.19 4.50 -27.24
CA ALA A 45 29.12 3.05 -27.42
C ALA A 45 30.26 2.54 -28.31
N HIS A 46 30.94 1.51 -27.86
CA HIS A 46 32.00 0.87 -28.63
C HIS A 46 32.16 -0.61 -28.28
N ASP A 47 32.64 -1.39 -29.24
CA ASP A 47 32.95 -2.80 -29.04
C ASP A 47 34.48 -2.95 -28.83
N ARG A 48 34.88 -3.74 -27.85
CA ARG A 48 36.25 -4.21 -27.70
C ARG A 48 36.35 -5.59 -28.33
N LEU A 49 37.25 -5.71 -29.28
CA LEU A 49 37.47 -6.94 -30.00
C LEU A 49 38.82 -7.58 -29.57
N THR A 50 38.85 -8.90 -29.57
CA THR A 50 40.09 -9.66 -29.40
C THR A 50 40.98 -9.47 -30.63
N ARG A 51 42.26 -9.90 -30.55
CA ARG A 51 43.20 -9.90 -31.65
C ARG A 51 42.67 -10.66 -32.88
N ASP A 52 41.84 -11.67 -32.68
CA ASP A 52 41.25 -12.50 -33.73
C ASP A 52 39.96 -11.86 -34.32
N GLY A 53 39.62 -10.63 -33.93
CA GLY A 53 38.45 -9.90 -34.41
C GLY A 53 37.12 -10.34 -33.78
N LEU A 54 37.17 -11.19 -32.76
CA LEU A 54 35.95 -11.62 -32.03
C LEU A 54 35.56 -10.55 -31.02
N LEU A 55 34.26 -10.40 -30.80
CA LEU A 55 33.73 -9.50 -29.77
C LEU A 55 34.14 -9.98 -28.37
N ALA A 56 34.99 -9.22 -27.69
CA ALA A 56 35.38 -9.48 -26.32
C ALA A 56 34.40 -8.83 -25.33
N GLU A 57 33.98 -7.61 -25.60
CA GLU A 57 33.09 -6.84 -24.75
C GLU A 57 32.35 -5.77 -25.56
N ARG A 58 31.08 -5.53 -25.23
CA ARG A 58 30.33 -4.39 -25.76
C ARG A 58 30.14 -3.39 -24.63
N ILE A 59 30.59 -2.16 -24.88
CA ILE A 59 30.46 -1.07 -23.93
C ILE A 59 29.39 -0.12 -24.45
N ASP A 60 28.28 -0.01 -23.72
CA ASP A 60 27.23 0.91 -24.08
C ASP A 60 27.64 2.34 -23.75
N ARG A 61 27.03 3.31 -24.43
CA ARG A 61 27.26 4.72 -24.11
C ARG A 61 26.88 5.07 -22.68
N VAL A 62 27.57 6.01 -22.10
CA VAL A 62 27.18 6.59 -20.83
C VAL A 62 25.82 7.26 -20.99
N LYS A 63 24.88 6.93 -20.09
CA LYS A 63 23.55 7.54 -20.08
C LYS A 63 23.65 9.03 -19.77
N THR A 64 22.79 9.82 -20.40
CA THR A 64 22.68 11.24 -20.10
C THR A 64 22.11 11.49 -18.70
N ALA A 65 22.27 12.70 -18.18
CA ALA A 65 21.70 13.09 -16.89
C ALA A 65 20.17 12.91 -16.87
N ASP A 66 19.50 13.25 -17.97
CA ASP A 66 18.04 13.10 -18.10
C ASP A 66 17.62 11.63 -18.10
N GLU A 67 18.33 10.77 -18.84
CA GLU A 67 18.10 9.31 -18.84
C GLU A 67 18.34 8.67 -17.47
N LEU A 68 19.33 9.16 -16.71
CA LEU A 68 19.57 8.70 -15.35
C LEU A 68 18.45 9.14 -14.41
N ALA A 69 17.99 10.39 -14.56
CA ALA A 69 16.86 10.90 -13.78
C ALA A 69 15.56 10.13 -14.06
N GLU A 70 15.25 9.85 -15.32
CA GLU A 70 14.11 9.02 -15.69
C GLU A 70 14.22 7.59 -15.11
N LEU A 71 15.41 7.01 -15.17
CA LEU A 71 15.66 5.67 -14.61
C LEU A 71 15.50 5.65 -13.08
N GLU A 72 15.91 6.72 -12.39
CA GLU A 72 15.71 6.85 -10.94
C GLU A 72 14.22 6.95 -10.59
N VAL A 73 13.45 7.74 -11.33
CA VAL A 73 11.99 7.82 -11.16
C VAL A 73 11.33 6.47 -11.39
N GLN A 74 11.69 5.75 -12.43
CA GLN A 74 11.17 4.41 -12.71
C GLN A 74 11.50 3.43 -11.57
N ARG A 75 12.74 3.42 -11.11
CA ARG A 75 13.15 2.57 -9.97
C ARG A 75 12.42 2.89 -8.68
N GLU A 76 12.15 4.18 -8.43
CA GLU A 76 11.38 4.57 -7.25
C GLU A 76 9.92 4.10 -7.35
N GLN A 77 9.30 4.24 -8.51
CA GLN A 77 7.96 3.71 -8.76
C GLN A 77 7.91 2.18 -8.58
N GLU A 78 8.87 1.45 -9.13
CA GLU A 78 8.98 -0.01 -8.96
C GLU A 78 9.15 -0.41 -7.48
N ARG A 79 9.97 0.34 -6.72
CA ARG A 79 10.14 0.11 -5.28
C ARG A 79 8.85 0.34 -4.49
N GLU A 80 8.12 1.42 -4.79
CA GLU A 80 6.86 1.71 -4.13
C GLU A 80 5.78 0.65 -4.48
N LEU A 81 5.69 0.21 -5.73
CA LEU A 81 4.81 -0.88 -6.12
C LEU A 81 5.16 -2.18 -5.39
N ALA A 82 6.44 -2.58 -5.41
CA ALA A 82 6.90 -3.77 -4.71
C ALA A 82 6.65 -3.71 -3.19
N LYS A 83 6.76 -2.51 -2.59
CA LYS A 83 6.45 -2.30 -1.18
C LYS A 83 4.95 -2.46 -0.91
N GLN A 84 4.08 -1.89 -1.75
CA GLN A 84 2.63 -2.03 -1.64
C GLN A 84 2.20 -3.50 -1.77
N GLU A 85 2.76 -4.23 -2.75
CA GLU A 85 2.51 -5.66 -2.93
C GLU A 85 2.91 -6.49 -1.70
N ARG A 86 4.06 -6.19 -1.09
CA ARG A 86 4.50 -6.87 0.15
C ARG A 86 3.56 -6.59 1.32
N ILE A 87 3.12 -5.34 1.49
CA ILE A 87 2.16 -4.96 2.54
C ILE A 87 0.84 -5.69 2.32
N GLN A 88 0.33 -5.69 1.08
CA GLN A 88 -0.90 -6.40 0.73
C GLN A 88 -0.79 -7.90 1.00
N ALA A 89 0.29 -8.53 0.54
CA ALA A 89 0.53 -9.96 0.78
C ALA A 89 0.64 -10.29 2.27
N GLN A 90 1.23 -9.40 3.06
CA GLN A 90 1.28 -9.58 4.51
C GLN A 90 -0.12 -9.47 5.14
N GLN A 91 -0.92 -8.49 4.74
CA GLN A 91 -2.30 -8.32 5.21
C GLN A 91 -3.18 -9.53 4.84
N ASP A 92 -3.00 -10.07 3.64
CA ASP A 92 -3.75 -11.24 3.19
C ASP A 92 -3.35 -12.50 3.96
N ARG A 93 -2.07 -12.69 4.28
CA ARG A 93 -1.63 -13.79 5.17
C ARG A 93 -2.20 -13.65 6.58
N LEU A 94 -2.21 -12.45 7.14
CA LEU A 94 -2.78 -12.20 8.47
C LEU A 94 -4.29 -12.43 8.47
N PHE A 95 -4.96 -12.05 7.40
CA PHE A 95 -6.39 -12.29 7.22
C PHE A 95 -6.71 -13.79 7.19
N LEU A 96 -6.01 -14.57 6.35
CA LEU A 96 -6.21 -16.03 6.29
C LEU A 96 -5.79 -16.73 7.60
N ALA A 97 -4.82 -16.21 8.32
CA ALA A 97 -4.46 -16.74 9.63
C ALA A 97 -5.54 -16.45 10.70
N ALA A 98 -6.21 -15.29 10.61
CA ALA A 98 -7.32 -14.94 11.50
C ALA A 98 -8.62 -15.68 11.14
N TYR A 99 -8.84 -15.96 9.86
CA TYR A 99 -10.02 -16.60 9.30
C TYR A 99 -9.61 -17.81 8.42
N PRO A 100 -9.28 -18.94 9.03
CA PRO A 100 -8.90 -20.14 8.28
C PRO A 100 -10.01 -20.67 7.37
N THR A 101 -11.28 -20.45 7.71
CA THR A 101 -12.45 -20.89 6.93
C THR A 101 -13.46 -19.74 6.76
N GLU A 102 -14.39 -19.90 5.80
CA GLU A 102 -15.50 -18.97 5.61
C GLU A 102 -16.42 -18.92 6.85
N GLU A 103 -16.58 -20.07 7.53
CA GLU A 103 -17.35 -20.16 8.77
C GLU A 103 -16.75 -19.31 9.91
N ASP A 104 -15.43 -19.13 9.93
CA ASP A 104 -14.78 -18.29 10.92
C ASP A 104 -15.07 -16.80 10.66
N VAL A 105 -15.13 -16.40 9.39
CA VAL A 105 -15.58 -15.06 8.99
C VAL A 105 -17.03 -14.85 9.44
N GLN A 106 -17.93 -15.78 9.08
CA GLN A 106 -19.35 -15.71 9.43
C GLN A 106 -19.56 -15.61 10.94
N ARG A 107 -18.90 -16.48 11.71
CA ARG A 107 -18.98 -16.51 13.17
C ARG A 107 -18.52 -15.19 13.80
N THR A 108 -17.46 -14.61 13.27
CA THR A 108 -16.94 -13.34 13.79
C THR A 108 -17.93 -12.19 13.55
N ILE A 109 -18.50 -12.11 12.35
CA ILE A 109 -19.49 -11.08 12.04
C ILE A 109 -20.77 -11.30 12.83
N GLU A 110 -21.22 -12.55 13.02
CA GLU A 110 -22.40 -12.86 13.81
C GLU A 110 -22.21 -12.48 15.30
N THR A 111 -21.05 -12.75 15.88
CA THR A 111 -20.74 -12.32 17.25
C THR A 111 -20.79 -10.79 17.39
N ARG A 112 -20.28 -10.06 16.38
CA ARG A 112 -20.41 -8.60 16.35
C ARG A 112 -21.86 -8.16 16.22
N ARG A 113 -22.64 -8.82 15.38
CA ARG A 113 -24.09 -8.58 15.21
C ARG A 113 -24.83 -8.74 16.52
N GLU A 114 -24.61 -9.85 17.23
CA GLU A 114 -25.21 -10.11 18.55
C GLU A 114 -24.87 -9.00 19.56
N THR A 115 -23.62 -8.54 19.56
CA THR A 115 -23.17 -7.44 20.42
C THR A 115 -23.91 -6.14 20.11
N VAL A 116 -24.01 -5.76 18.83
CA VAL A 116 -24.70 -4.55 18.39
C VAL A 116 -26.21 -4.65 18.62
N MET A 117 -26.81 -5.84 18.43
CA MET A 117 -28.21 -6.09 18.75
C MET A 117 -28.49 -5.95 20.25
N SER A 118 -27.59 -6.41 21.12
CA SER A 118 -27.72 -6.22 22.58
C SER A 118 -27.66 -4.74 22.96
N GLU A 119 -26.78 -3.96 22.33
CA GLU A 119 -26.71 -2.50 22.50
C GLU A 119 -28.03 -1.84 22.06
N ARG A 120 -28.56 -2.25 20.88
CA ARG A 120 -29.83 -1.79 20.32
C ARG A 120 -30.98 -1.99 21.30
N ASN A 121 -31.14 -3.22 21.81
CA ASN A 121 -32.19 -3.58 22.77
C ASN A 121 -32.08 -2.76 24.07
N SER A 122 -30.86 -2.49 24.53
CA SER A 122 -30.61 -1.66 25.71
C SER A 122 -31.06 -0.21 25.47
N VAL A 123 -30.77 0.37 24.32
CA VAL A 123 -31.18 1.73 23.94
C VAL A 123 -32.72 1.80 23.80
N GLU A 124 -33.34 0.82 23.15
CA GLU A 124 -34.82 0.73 23.07
C GLU A 124 -35.48 0.73 24.44
N SER A 125 -34.98 -0.09 25.37
CA SER A 125 -35.47 -0.11 26.75
C SER A 125 -35.32 1.25 27.44
N LEU A 126 -34.22 1.96 27.22
CA LEU A 126 -34.00 3.32 27.75
C LEU A 126 -34.98 4.34 27.14
N ILE A 127 -35.29 4.22 25.85
CA ILE A 127 -36.31 5.04 25.20
C ILE A 127 -37.66 4.84 25.81
N GLU A 128 -38.11 3.59 25.99
CA GLU A 128 -39.40 3.28 26.59
C GLU A 128 -39.52 3.78 28.04
N GLN A 129 -38.47 3.60 28.86
CA GLN A 129 -38.44 4.15 30.22
C GLN A 129 -38.49 5.68 30.23
N SER A 130 -37.78 6.31 29.28
CA SER A 130 -37.74 7.78 29.16
C SER A 130 -39.07 8.34 28.69
N ARG A 131 -39.75 7.66 27.75
CA ARG A 131 -41.12 7.99 27.30
C ARG A 131 -42.11 7.88 28.42
N SER A 132 -42.08 6.79 29.18
CA SER A 132 -42.97 6.60 30.33
C SER A 132 -42.82 7.71 31.38
N ARG A 133 -41.58 8.07 31.72
CA ARG A 133 -41.29 9.19 32.63
C ARG A 133 -41.73 10.54 32.07
N PHE A 134 -41.53 10.77 30.76
CA PHE A 134 -41.98 11.97 30.08
C PHE A 134 -43.52 12.10 30.15
N ILE A 135 -44.25 11.04 29.80
CA ILE A 135 -45.73 11.00 29.86
C ILE A 135 -46.23 11.32 31.27
N ALA A 136 -45.65 10.69 32.30
CA ALA A 136 -46.04 10.95 33.69
C ALA A 136 -45.80 12.41 34.10
N THR A 137 -44.67 13.03 33.64
CA THR A 137 -44.38 14.43 33.91
C THR A 137 -45.34 15.38 33.18
N VAL A 138 -45.73 15.07 31.94
CA VAL A 138 -46.71 15.84 31.16
C VAL A 138 -48.10 15.75 31.81
N GLN A 139 -48.50 14.55 32.24
CA GLN A 139 -49.78 14.36 32.99
C GLN A 139 -49.80 15.19 34.28
N GLN A 140 -48.68 15.22 35.02
CA GLN A 140 -48.56 16.04 36.21
C GLN A 140 -48.68 17.54 35.88
N ALA A 141 -48.09 18.02 34.82
CA ALA A 141 -48.19 19.41 34.36
C ALA A 141 -49.63 19.77 33.93
N ALA A 142 -50.32 18.87 33.20
CA ALA A 142 -51.68 19.03 32.77
C ALA A 142 -52.69 19.15 33.95
N GLU A 143 -52.41 18.52 35.09
CA GLU A 143 -53.23 18.64 36.27
C GLU A 143 -53.19 20.06 36.87
N PHE A 144 -52.04 20.75 36.82
CA PHE A 144 -51.95 22.17 37.21
C PHE A 144 -52.80 23.04 36.28
N GLU A 145 -52.73 22.85 34.98
CA GLU A 145 -53.56 23.60 34.01
C GLU A 145 -55.04 23.36 34.22
N ARG A 146 -55.43 22.11 34.45
CA ARG A 146 -56.86 21.74 34.70
C ARG A 146 -57.43 22.42 35.96
N THR A 147 -56.58 22.66 36.97
CA THR A 147 -56.98 23.36 38.19
C THR A 147 -56.85 24.87 38.11
N GLY A 148 -56.50 25.42 36.94
CA GLY A 148 -56.29 26.86 36.72
C GLY A 148 -55.03 27.42 37.40
N LYS A 149 -54.09 26.57 37.81
CA LYS A 149 -52.82 26.96 38.45
C LYS A 149 -51.71 27.02 37.41
N PRO A 150 -50.76 27.93 37.55
CA PRO A 150 -49.61 27.95 36.66
C PRO A 150 -48.78 26.66 36.82
N VAL A 151 -48.28 26.10 35.74
CA VAL A 151 -47.36 24.94 35.75
C VAL A 151 -46.06 25.38 36.39
N PRO A 152 -45.58 24.68 37.44
CA PRO A 152 -44.29 24.98 38.04
C PRO A 152 -43.13 24.86 37.07
N GLU A 153 -42.18 25.78 37.12
CA GLU A 153 -41.03 25.88 36.20
C GLU A 153 -40.20 24.58 36.16
N PHE A 154 -40.02 23.93 37.32
CA PHE A 154 -39.27 22.66 37.35
C PHE A 154 -39.92 21.54 36.53
N LEU A 155 -41.25 21.53 36.34
CA LEU A 155 -41.94 20.58 35.48
C LEU A 155 -41.70 20.91 34.02
N VAL A 156 -41.71 22.19 33.63
CA VAL A 156 -41.40 22.64 32.27
C VAL A 156 -39.99 22.24 31.92
N GLU A 157 -39.00 22.54 32.76
CA GLU A 157 -37.61 22.13 32.54
C GLU A 157 -37.46 20.61 32.44
N ARG A 158 -38.17 19.82 33.29
CA ARG A 158 -38.13 18.35 33.27
C ARG A 158 -38.70 17.80 31.97
N ILE A 159 -39.78 18.38 31.46
CA ILE A 159 -40.37 18.04 30.15
C ILE A 159 -39.38 18.27 29.04
N ASP A 160 -38.74 19.45 29.01
CA ASP A 160 -37.78 19.81 27.93
C ASP A 160 -36.51 18.97 27.98
N LYS A 161 -35.97 18.68 29.16
CA LYS A 161 -34.85 17.75 29.37
C LYS A 161 -35.20 16.35 28.89
N SER A 162 -36.40 15.84 29.26
CA SER A 162 -36.84 14.51 28.83
C SER A 162 -37.03 14.41 27.33
N ARG A 163 -37.63 15.46 26.71
CA ARG A 163 -37.76 15.53 25.23
C ARG A 163 -36.43 15.50 24.52
N THR A 164 -35.45 16.27 25.02
CA THR A 164 -34.09 16.30 24.47
C THR A 164 -33.40 14.96 24.64
N GLY A 165 -33.49 14.33 25.81
CA GLY A 165 -32.92 12.99 26.04
C GLY A 165 -33.52 11.91 25.15
N ILE A 166 -34.85 11.92 24.93
CA ILE A 166 -35.49 10.97 24.02
C ILE A 166 -35.03 11.17 22.58
N ARG A 167 -34.86 12.42 22.12
CA ARG A 167 -34.31 12.69 20.78
C ARG A 167 -32.87 12.16 20.62
N GLU A 168 -32.06 12.33 21.63
CA GLU A 168 -30.68 11.83 21.66
C GLU A 168 -30.62 10.30 21.58
N LEU A 169 -31.47 9.62 22.40
CA LEU A 169 -31.57 8.16 22.36
C LEU A 169 -32.06 7.63 20.99
N ASN A 170 -33.04 8.29 20.37
CA ASN A 170 -33.49 7.91 19.02
C ASN A 170 -32.39 8.09 17.99
N ARG A 171 -31.60 9.19 18.02
CA ARG A 171 -30.45 9.37 17.16
C ARG A 171 -29.42 8.24 17.35
N ARG A 172 -29.14 7.87 18.59
CA ARG A 172 -28.26 6.74 18.89
C ARG A 172 -28.80 5.42 18.33
N LEU A 173 -30.10 5.20 18.42
CA LEU A 173 -30.74 4.02 17.82
C LEU A 173 -30.56 3.98 16.32
N ASP A 174 -30.75 5.11 15.62
CA ASP A 174 -30.52 5.22 14.17
C ASP A 174 -29.06 4.92 13.79
N GLU A 175 -28.09 5.35 14.61
CA GLU A 175 -26.67 5.06 14.42
C GLU A 175 -26.36 3.55 14.58
N ILE A 176 -27.00 2.90 15.55
CA ILE A 176 -26.87 1.47 15.77
C ILE A 176 -27.49 0.69 14.61
N ASP A 177 -28.67 1.09 14.12
CA ASP A 177 -29.34 0.45 13.00
C ASP A 177 -28.51 0.55 11.70
N LYS A 178 -27.87 1.70 11.45
CA LYS A 178 -26.90 1.85 10.36
C LYS A 178 -25.69 0.93 10.50
N ARG A 179 -25.20 0.76 11.73
CA ARG A 179 -24.08 -0.16 12.00
C ARG A 179 -24.49 -1.62 11.78
N LEU A 180 -25.71 -2.00 12.14
CA LEU A 180 -26.24 -3.33 11.85
C LEU A 180 -26.35 -3.58 10.35
N ALA A 181 -26.86 -2.61 9.61
CA ALA A 181 -26.96 -2.72 8.15
C ALA A 181 -25.58 -2.86 7.48
N SER A 182 -24.56 -2.15 7.98
CA SER A 182 -23.21 -2.25 7.43
C SER A 182 -22.52 -3.60 7.67
N LEU A 183 -22.97 -4.38 8.67
CA LEU A 183 -22.41 -5.72 8.93
C LEU A 183 -22.74 -6.73 7.82
N ASP A 184 -23.84 -6.55 7.09
CA ASP A 184 -24.19 -7.40 5.94
C ASP A 184 -23.24 -7.16 4.77
N ASP A 185 -22.91 -5.90 4.50
CA ASP A 185 -21.95 -5.51 3.46
C ASP A 185 -20.53 -5.96 3.86
N GLU A 186 -20.17 -5.82 5.15
CA GLU A 186 -18.89 -6.32 5.68
C GLU A 186 -18.78 -7.84 5.49
N LEU A 187 -19.79 -8.60 5.85
CA LEU A 187 -19.81 -10.05 5.66
C LEU A 187 -19.63 -10.43 4.20
N ALA A 188 -20.39 -9.81 3.31
CA ALA A 188 -20.29 -10.10 1.87
C ALA A 188 -18.88 -9.79 1.33
N SER A 189 -18.29 -8.67 1.74
CA SER A 189 -16.94 -8.24 1.36
C SER A 189 -15.85 -9.19 1.86
N GLU A 190 -15.91 -9.57 3.15
CA GLU A 190 -14.92 -10.44 3.78
C GLU A 190 -14.99 -11.89 3.23
N LEU A 191 -16.18 -12.41 2.96
CA LEU A 191 -16.34 -13.70 2.29
C LEU A 191 -15.79 -13.67 0.85
N ALA A 192 -16.06 -12.62 0.10
CA ALA A 192 -15.52 -12.46 -1.24
C ALA A 192 -13.99 -12.35 -1.24
N ARG A 193 -13.42 -11.69 -0.22
CA ARG A 193 -11.96 -11.62 -0.02
C ARG A 193 -11.39 -13.00 0.30
N HIS A 194 -12.00 -13.73 1.23
CA HIS A 194 -11.56 -15.07 1.63
C HIS A 194 -11.48 -16.01 0.42
N ARG A 195 -12.56 -16.07 -0.39
CA ARG A 195 -12.62 -16.88 -1.61
C ARG A 195 -11.51 -16.54 -2.60
N ARG A 196 -11.32 -15.25 -2.89
CA ARG A 196 -10.25 -14.85 -3.81
C ARG A 196 -8.86 -15.30 -3.34
N LEU A 197 -8.60 -15.24 -2.04
CA LEU A 197 -7.30 -15.62 -1.49
C LEU A 197 -7.08 -17.12 -1.44
N THR A 198 -8.14 -17.91 -1.25
CA THR A 198 -8.07 -19.38 -1.25
C THR A 198 -8.06 -19.97 -2.66
N ASP A 199 -8.75 -19.36 -3.63
CA ASP A 199 -8.79 -19.82 -5.02
C ASP A 199 -7.49 -19.50 -5.78
N SER A 200 -6.70 -18.53 -5.29
CA SER A 200 -5.45 -18.09 -5.94
C SER A 200 -4.19 -18.79 -5.40
N GLY A 201 -4.28 -19.66 -4.40
CA GLY A 201 -3.19 -20.43 -3.79
C GLY A 201 -3.21 -21.87 -4.16
#